data_b66546834609a00a3878b08ab5b07903
#
_entry.id   b66546834609a00a3878b08ab5b07903
#
_cell.length_a   1.000
_cell.length_b   1.000
_cell.length_c   1.000
_cell.angle_alpha   90.00
_cell.angle_beta   90.00
_cell.angle_gamma   90.00
#
_symmetry.space_group_name_H-M   'P 1'
#
loop_
_entity.id
_entity.type
_entity.pdbx_description
1 polymer ?
#
loop_
_entity_poly.entity_id
_entity_poly.type
_entity_poly.pdbx_seq_one_letter_code
_entity_poly.pdbx_strand_id
1 'polypeptide(L)'
;APEYCEGDRYRAPATPTEEIVAGIYAQVLGLERVGVDDSFFDLGGDSLSAMRVIAAINKSLDAGLAVRTLFHAPSVRSLSRELGQDAGEVEVVPVEFLKEGTGIPLFCIHPASGLSWPYHALGNYLDCPIIGIQQAPQNGEAEPASIRDMAKNYADRIQGVDPTGPYNLLGWSFGGVVAHEIAIELQRRGCSIARLILLDALLTVPNSDVLNSDVLVEKALEEVLRFCRIDIPDEPLTYELAEELLGERGIVELARYKPLLDSIVRNDDTNLALARDHEPGVFNGDVDVFAAVGDDDDQSSSPLQSWRPHITGEIHCYAVDSRHQEMLNTESLIQYGQQLKVLLELEGARTE
;
A
#
# COMPACT_ATOMS: atom_id res chain seq x y z
N ALA A 1 -8.39 20.22 -20.80
CA ALA A 1 -7.23 19.58 -21.45
C ALA A 1 -6.00 20.33 -20.94
N PRO A 2 -4.95 19.66 -20.45
CA PRO A 2 -3.71 20.34 -20.17
C PRO A 2 -3.13 20.83 -21.50
N GLU A 3 -3.11 22.15 -21.68
CA GLU A 3 -2.34 22.78 -22.76
C GLU A 3 -0.86 22.60 -22.40
N TYR A 4 -0.10 21.95 -23.27
CA TYR A 4 1.36 21.94 -23.19
C TYR A 4 1.85 23.38 -23.15
N CYS A 5 2.46 23.81 -22.05
CA CYS A 5 3.15 25.08 -21.98
C CYS A 5 4.30 25.08 -23.01
N GLU A 6 4.51 26.21 -23.69
CA GLU A 6 5.61 26.41 -24.68
C GLU A 6 6.97 26.17 -23.98
N GLY A 7 7.46 24.94 -24.02
CA GLY A 7 8.73 24.51 -23.39
C GLY A 7 8.92 23.02 -23.34
N ASP A 8 7.87 22.24 -23.20
CA ASP A 8 7.93 20.78 -23.17
C ASP A 8 7.97 20.23 -24.60
N ARG A 9 9.12 19.70 -24.99
CA ARG A 9 9.36 19.16 -26.34
C ARG A 9 8.61 17.83 -26.48
N TYR A 10 7.37 17.87 -26.99
CA TYR A 10 6.70 16.66 -27.47
C TYR A 10 7.66 15.85 -28.36
N ARG A 11 7.94 14.62 -27.97
CA ARG A 11 8.65 13.65 -28.79
C ARG A 11 7.67 12.58 -29.25
N ALA A 12 7.53 12.46 -30.56
CA ALA A 12 6.67 11.45 -31.15
C ALA A 12 7.21 10.04 -30.90
N PRO A 13 6.33 9.03 -30.78
CA PRO A 13 6.71 7.62 -30.82
C PRO A 13 7.56 7.29 -32.04
N ALA A 14 8.59 6.49 -31.87
CA ALA A 14 9.56 6.13 -32.93
C ALA A 14 9.47 4.64 -33.31
N THR A 15 8.79 3.82 -32.52
CA THR A 15 8.59 2.40 -32.78
C THR A 15 7.11 2.04 -32.77
N PRO A 16 6.69 0.95 -33.45
CA PRO A 16 5.30 0.48 -33.41
C PRO A 16 4.79 0.22 -31.98
N THR A 17 5.64 -0.30 -31.10
CA THR A 17 5.31 -0.54 -29.69
C THR A 17 5.06 0.77 -28.95
N GLU A 18 5.93 1.78 -29.14
CA GLU A 18 5.72 3.11 -28.56
C GLU A 18 4.45 3.78 -29.10
N GLU A 19 4.10 3.59 -30.38
CA GLU A 19 2.86 4.11 -30.96
C GLU A 19 1.62 3.49 -30.30
N ILE A 20 1.61 2.18 -30.08
CA ILE A 20 0.52 1.47 -29.42
C ILE A 20 0.39 1.92 -27.97
N VAL A 21 1.49 1.96 -27.21
CA VAL A 21 1.48 2.38 -25.81
C VAL A 21 1.04 3.83 -25.66
N ALA A 22 1.56 4.75 -26.48
CA ALA A 22 1.16 6.16 -26.50
C ALA A 22 -0.33 6.34 -26.84
N GLY A 23 -0.83 5.56 -27.81
CA GLY A 23 -2.25 5.55 -28.19
C GLY A 23 -3.16 5.09 -27.05
N ILE A 24 -2.75 4.05 -26.31
CA ILE A 24 -3.48 3.55 -25.14
C ILE A 24 -3.46 4.57 -24.02
N TYR A 25 -2.33 5.21 -23.71
CA TYR A 25 -2.26 6.30 -22.73
C TYR A 25 -3.21 7.43 -23.10
N ALA A 26 -3.17 7.90 -24.35
CA ALA A 26 -4.04 8.96 -24.84
C ALA A 26 -5.53 8.59 -24.69
N GLN A 27 -5.89 7.37 -25.07
CA GLN A 27 -7.27 6.87 -24.98
C GLN A 27 -7.77 6.79 -23.54
N VAL A 28 -6.97 6.24 -22.62
CA VAL A 28 -7.37 6.03 -21.22
C VAL A 28 -7.43 7.36 -20.48
N LEU A 29 -6.52 8.29 -20.76
CA LEU A 29 -6.47 9.61 -20.12
C LEU A 29 -7.34 10.66 -20.80
N GLY A 30 -7.96 10.34 -21.94
CA GLY A 30 -8.79 11.31 -22.69
C GLY A 30 -7.99 12.44 -23.34
N LEU A 31 -6.73 12.17 -23.74
CA LEU A 31 -5.83 13.13 -24.36
C LEU A 31 -5.80 12.95 -25.88
N GLU A 32 -5.49 14.01 -26.63
CA GLU A 32 -5.33 13.93 -28.09
C GLU A 32 -4.08 13.13 -28.49
N ARG A 33 -3.00 13.26 -27.71
CA ARG A 33 -1.72 12.59 -27.96
C ARG A 33 -0.87 12.54 -26.70
N VAL A 34 0.08 11.61 -26.65
CA VAL A 34 1.06 11.45 -25.58
C VAL A 34 2.45 11.28 -26.19
N GLY A 35 3.44 11.99 -25.66
CA GLY A 35 4.83 11.88 -26.08
C GLY A 35 5.54 10.69 -25.42
N VAL A 36 6.65 10.24 -26.01
CA VAL A 36 7.36 9.05 -25.49
C VAL A 36 8.01 9.25 -24.13
N ASP A 37 8.36 10.48 -23.79
CA ASP A 37 9.00 10.80 -22.51
C ASP A 37 7.99 11.28 -21.46
N ASP A 38 6.71 11.39 -21.81
CA ASP A 38 5.65 11.82 -20.89
C ASP A 38 5.35 10.71 -19.89
N SER A 39 5.34 11.06 -18.59
CA SER A 39 4.96 10.16 -17.51
C SER A 39 3.45 10.03 -17.43
N PHE A 40 2.95 8.81 -17.34
CA PHE A 40 1.52 8.51 -17.20
C PHE A 40 0.87 9.25 -16.02
N PHE A 41 1.57 9.32 -14.88
CA PHE A 41 1.07 9.94 -13.66
C PHE A 41 1.10 11.47 -13.75
N ASP A 42 2.11 12.05 -14.38
CA ASP A 42 2.20 13.50 -14.60
C ASP A 42 1.10 13.99 -15.54
N LEU A 43 0.64 13.13 -16.45
CA LEU A 43 -0.51 13.39 -17.31
C LEU A 43 -1.88 13.24 -16.61
N GLY A 44 -1.90 12.97 -15.32
CA GLY A 44 -3.12 12.82 -14.53
C GLY A 44 -3.62 11.38 -14.41
N GLY A 45 -2.78 10.40 -14.72
CA GLY A 45 -3.08 8.99 -14.50
C GLY A 45 -3.13 8.67 -12.99
N ASP A 46 -4.06 7.80 -12.62
CA ASP A 46 -4.23 7.27 -11.28
C ASP A 46 -4.11 5.73 -11.28
N SER A 47 -4.22 5.10 -10.11
CA SER A 47 -4.09 3.65 -9.99
C SER A 47 -5.13 2.88 -10.80
N LEU A 48 -6.35 3.42 -10.96
CA LEU A 48 -7.40 2.78 -11.74
C LEU A 48 -7.13 2.87 -13.25
N SER A 49 -6.77 4.05 -13.72
CA SER A 49 -6.37 4.26 -15.12
C SER A 49 -5.09 3.49 -15.45
N ALA A 50 -4.16 3.32 -14.49
CA ALA A 50 -2.97 2.49 -14.63
C ALA A 50 -3.31 1.02 -14.93
N MET A 51 -4.27 0.45 -14.21
CA MET A 51 -4.73 -0.92 -14.48
C MET A 51 -5.38 -1.06 -15.86
N ARG A 52 -6.18 -0.07 -16.25
CA ARG A 52 -6.82 -0.05 -17.59
C ARG A 52 -5.78 0.05 -18.71
N VAL A 53 -4.74 0.85 -18.50
CA VAL A 53 -3.63 0.97 -19.45
C VAL A 53 -2.90 -0.36 -19.58
N ILE A 54 -2.51 -0.98 -18.46
CA ILE A 54 -1.79 -2.25 -18.50
C ILE A 54 -2.64 -3.37 -19.12
N ALA A 55 -3.92 -3.45 -18.77
CA ALA A 55 -4.84 -4.42 -19.38
C ALA A 55 -4.96 -4.21 -20.92
N ALA A 56 -5.09 -2.96 -21.35
CA ALA A 56 -5.17 -2.65 -22.79
C ALA A 56 -3.86 -2.96 -23.53
N ILE A 57 -2.71 -2.67 -22.92
CA ILE A 57 -1.39 -3.00 -23.47
C ILE A 57 -1.21 -4.51 -23.59
N ASN A 58 -1.49 -5.25 -22.52
CA ASN A 58 -1.38 -6.70 -22.50
C ASN A 58 -2.26 -7.34 -23.58
N LYS A 59 -3.50 -6.85 -23.72
CA LYS A 59 -4.42 -7.32 -24.77
C LYS A 59 -3.94 -6.99 -26.19
N SER A 60 -3.36 -5.79 -26.39
CA SER A 60 -2.99 -5.32 -27.74
C SER A 60 -1.66 -5.90 -28.23
N LEU A 61 -0.76 -6.23 -27.30
CA LEU A 61 0.60 -6.69 -27.59
C LEU A 61 0.86 -8.13 -27.17
N ASP A 62 -0.18 -8.84 -26.69
CA ASP A 62 -0.06 -10.17 -26.11
C ASP A 62 1.08 -10.24 -25.05
N ALA A 63 1.12 -9.19 -24.22
CA ALA A 63 2.16 -8.98 -23.22
C ALA A 63 1.68 -9.42 -21.83
N GLY A 64 2.62 -9.53 -20.90
CA GLY A 64 2.34 -9.93 -19.52
C GLY A 64 2.75 -8.90 -18.48
N LEU A 65 2.66 -7.61 -18.81
CA LEU A 65 3.05 -6.56 -17.89
C LEU A 65 2.21 -6.57 -16.63
N ALA A 66 2.88 -6.47 -15.49
CA ALA A 66 2.22 -6.20 -14.21
C ALA A 66 1.91 -4.70 -14.07
N VAL A 67 0.85 -4.35 -13.33
CA VAL A 67 0.47 -2.94 -13.11
C VAL A 67 1.61 -2.15 -12.45
N ARG A 68 2.39 -2.78 -11.54
CA ARG A 68 3.56 -2.17 -10.92
C ARG A 68 4.62 -1.70 -11.94
N THR A 69 4.74 -2.38 -13.08
CA THR A 69 5.70 -2.01 -14.12
C THR A 69 5.46 -0.57 -14.59
N LEU A 70 4.20 -0.13 -14.61
CA LEU A 70 3.85 1.24 -14.95
C LEU A 70 4.35 2.26 -13.89
N PHE A 71 4.40 1.88 -12.62
CA PHE A 71 4.92 2.76 -11.57
C PHE A 71 6.44 2.92 -11.66
N HIS A 72 7.17 1.86 -12.02
CA HIS A 72 8.62 1.91 -12.22
C HIS A 72 9.03 2.44 -13.60
N ALA A 73 8.18 2.28 -14.58
CA ALA A 73 8.39 2.68 -15.97
C ALA A 73 7.22 3.52 -16.50
N PRO A 74 6.94 4.72 -15.94
CA PRO A 74 5.71 5.46 -16.19
C PRO A 74 5.66 6.14 -17.56
N SER A 75 6.77 6.31 -18.25
CA SER A 75 6.76 6.90 -19.60
C SER A 75 6.53 5.85 -20.67
N VAL A 76 5.96 6.27 -21.82
CA VAL A 76 5.78 5.41 -22.98
C VAL A 76 7.07 4.68 -23.35
N ARG A 77 8.20 5.41 -23.37
CA ARG A 77 9.51 4.85 -23.69
C ARG A 77 9.97 3.81 -22.67
N SER A 78 9.87 4.11 -21.39
CA SER A 78 10.32 3.19 -20.34
C SER A 78 9.46 1.92 -20.34
N LEU A 79 8.14 2.06 -20.44
CA LEU A 79 7.23 0.92 -20.47
C LEU A 79 7.39 0.05 -21.73
N SER A 80 7.66 0.67 -22.89
CA SER A 80 7.91 -0.07 -24.11
C SER A 80 9.18 -0.92 -24.06
N ARG A 81 10.16 -0.56 -23.24
CA ARG A 81 11.36 -1.37 -23.02
C ARG A 81 11.07 -2.62 -22.17
N GLU A 82 10.15 -2.52 -21.23
CA GLU A 82 9.73 -3.66 -20.38
C GLU A 82 8.90 -4.70 -21.17
N LEU A 83 8.27 -4.29 -22.28
CA LEU A 83 7.47 -5.18 -23.14
C LEU A 83 8.26 -6.28 -23.86
N GLY A 84 9.57 -6.28 -23.76
CA GLY A 84 10.44 -7.31 -24.35
C GLY A 84 10.96 -8.31 -23.31
N GLN A 85 10.65 -8.13 -22.03
CA GLN A 85 11.05 -9.04 -20.96
C GLN A 85 9.87 -9.94 -20.60
N ASP A 86 10.12 -11.22 -20.45
CA ASP A 86 9.10 -12.26 -20.22
C ASP A 86 8.05 -11.86 -19.18
N ALA A 87 6.80 -12.18 -19.49
CA ALA A 87 5.65 -12.01 -18.62
C ALA A 87 5.79 -12.89 -17.35
N GLY A 88 6.57 -12.39 -16.38
CA GLY A 88 6.73 -13.03 -15.08
C GLY A 88 5.45 -12.94 -14.25
N GLU A 89 5.26 -13.90 -13.37
CA GLU A 89 4.28 -13.88 -12.29
C GLU A 89 4.33 -12.53 -11.56
N VAL A 90 3.20 -12.09 -11.02
CA VAL A 90 3.13 -10.85 -10.21
C VAL A 90 4.01 -11.07 -8.96
N GLU A 91 5.27 -10.66 -9.04
CA GLU A 91 6.22 -10.79 -7.95
C GLU A 91 6.02 -9.64 -6.96
N VAL A 92 5.68 -9.96 -5.72
CA VAL A 92 5.61 -8.98 -4.63
C VAL A 92 7.04 -8.63 -4.23
N VAL A 93 7.39 -7.35 -4.34
CA VAL A 93 8.72 -6.87 -3.92
C VAL A 93 8.74 -6.54 -2.43
N PRO A 94 9.82 -6.82 -1.70
CA PRO A 94 9.89 -6.59 -0.25
C PRO A 94 9.77 -5.12 0.16
N VAL A 95 10.22 -4.21 -0.70
CA VAL A 95 10.16 -2.75 -0.51
C VAL A 95 9.63 -2.11 -1.77
N GLU A 96 8.55 -1.36 -1.67
CA GLU A 96 7.91 -0.71 -2.81
C GLU A 96 7.85 0.81 -2.61
N PHE A 97 8.32 1.56 -3.59
CA PHE A 97 8.20 3.02 -3.60
C PHE A 97 6.80 3.40 -4.12
N LEU A 98 5.90 3.71 -3.20
CA LEU A 98 4.51 4.04 -3.49
C LEU A 98 4.34 5.48 -4.00
N LYS A 99 5.21 6.39 -3.54
CA LYS A 99 5.24 7.79 -3.96
C LYS A 99 6.63 8.37 -3.78
N GLU A 100 7.08 9.13 -4.75
CA GLU A 100 8.23 10.03 -4.59
C GLU A 100 7.81 11.32 -3.85
N GLY A 101 8.75 11.98 -3.20
CA GLY A 101 8.47 13.20 -2.44
C GLY A 101 9.72 13.82 -1.87
N THR A 102 9.55 14.75 -0.94
CA THR A 102 10.63 15.46 -0.26
C THR A 102 10.54 15.32 1.25
N GLY A 103 11.66 15.37 1.95
CA GLY A 103 11.71 15.25 3.42
C GLY A 103 11.92 13.82 3.89
N ILE A 104 11.60 13.57 5.16
CA ILE A 104 11.79 12.27 5.80
C ILE A 104 10.77 11.26 5.23
N PRO A 105 11.22 10.10 4.70
CA PRO A 105 10.32 9.09 4.18
C PRO A 105 9.34 8.54 5.23
N LEU A 106 8.11 8.25 4.80
CA LEU A 106 7.13 7.50 5.57
C LEU A 106 7.16 6.03 5.16
N PHE A 107 7.61 5.16 6.07
CA PHE A 107 7.59 3.73 5.88
C PHE A 107 6.25 3.16 6.33
N CYS A 108 5.50 2.60 5.40
CA CYS A 108 4.18 2.05 5.60
C CYS A 108 4.24 0.53 5.67
N ILE A 109 3.88 -0.04 6.82
CA ILE A 109 3.96 -1.48 7.07
C ILE A 109 2.64 -2.14 6.68
N HIS A 110 2.72 -3.17 5.84
CA HIS A 110 1.57 -3.89 5.31
C HIS A 110 0.57 -4.34 6.39
N PRO A 111 -0.75 -4.34 6.14
CA PRO A 111 -1.75 -4.99 6.97
C PRO A 111 -1.63 -6.53 6.90
N ALA A 112 -2.57 -7.26 7.47
CA ALA A 112 -2.51 -8.72 7.53
C ALA A 112 -2.40 -9.41 6.16
N SER A 113 -2.92 -8.80 5.09
CA SER A 113 -2.81 -9.26 3.70
C SER A 113 -1.38 -9.38 3.16
N GLY A 114 -0.41 -8.74 3.80
CA GLY A 114 0.98 -8.75 3.38
C GLY A 114 1.36 -7.71 2.32
N LEU A 115 0.40 -6.89 1.86
CA LEU A 115 0.59 -5.90 0.79
C LEU A 115 0.44 -4.47 1.31
N SER A 116 1.34 -3.58 0.90
CA SER A 116 1.33 -2.16 1.27
C SER A 116 0.51 -1.29 0.29
N TRP A 117 -0.13 -1.86 -0.71
CA TRP A 117 -0.86 -1.13 -1.75
C TRP A 117 -1.94 -0.17 -1.26
N PRO A 118 -2.70 -0.47 -0.19
CA PRO A 118 -3.70 0.48 0.32
C PRO A 118 -3.13 1.85 0.66
N TYR A 119 -1.85 1.94 1.01
CA TYR A 119 -1.18 3.20 1.35
C TYR A 119 -0.93 4.13 0.16
N HIS A 120 -1.11 3.69 -1.09
CA HIS A 120 -1.12 4.58 -2.25
C HIS A 120 -2.10 5.75 -2.09
N ALA A 121 -3.21 5.52 -1.39
CA ALA A 121 -4.22 6.54 -1.13
C ALA A 121 -3.67 7.76 -0.35
N LEU A 122 -2.65 7.56 0.49
CA LEU A 122 -1.96 8.62 1.23
C LEU A 122 -1.22 9.60 0.30
N GLY A 123 -0.88 9.17 -0.89
CA GLY A 123 -0.14 9.95 -1.86
C GLY A 123 -0.83 11.25 -2.29
N ASN A 124 -2.15 11.34 -2.16
CA ASN A 124 -2.93 12.54 -2.46
C ASN A 124 -2.88 13.60 -1.35
N TYR A 125 -2.38 13.25 -0.17
CA TYR A 125 -2.42 14.09 1.03
C TYR A 125 -1.02 14.46 1.55
N LEU A 126 -0.01 13.63 1.29
CA LEU A 126 1.35 13.77 1.83
C LEU A 126 2.33 14.20 0.76
N ASP A 127 3.32 15.03 1.11
CA ASP A 127 4.38 15.49 0.20
C ASP A 127 5.70 14.70 0.39
N CYS A 128 5.82 13.93 1.48
CA CYS A 128 6.99 13.08 1.73
C CYS A 128 6.98 11.83 0.84
N PRO A 129 8.16 11.18 0.65
CA PRO A 129 8.21 9.87 0.03
C PRO A 129 7.41 8.84 0.85
N ILE A 130 6.65 7.98 0.17
CA ILE A 130 5.89 6.90 0.80
C ILE A 130 6.49 5.58 0.33
N ILE A 131 6.94 4.77 1.27
CA ILE A 131 7.64 3.51 1.00
C ILE A 131 6.89 2.39 1.71
N GLY A 132 6.38 1.46 0.94
CA GLY A 132 5.69 0.28 1.43
C GLY A 132 6.67 -0.83 1.79
N ILE A 133 6.50 -1.42 2.97
CA ILE A 133 7.17 -2.65 3.38
C ILE A 133 6.17 -3.78 3.25
N GLN A 134 6.49 -4.78 2.42
CA GLN A 134 5.61 -5.88 2.06
C GLN A 134 6.12 -7.23 2.56
N GLN A 135 5.19 -8.17 2.77
CA GLN A 135 5.52 -9.53 3.16
C GLN A 135 5.92 -10.34 1.91
N ALA A 136 7.14 -10.14 1.47
CA ALA A 136 7.77 -10.90 0.41
C ALA A 136 9.09 -11.45 0.91
N PRO A 137 9.42 -12.73 0.67
CA PRO A 137 10.73 -13.25 1.03
C PRO A 137 11.82 -12.53 0.24
N GLN A 138 12.90 -12.19 0.92
CA GLN A 138 14.09 -11.60 0.29
C GLN A 138 15.23 -12.60 0.37
N ASN A 139 15.83 -12.95 -0.76
CA ASN A 139 17.07 -13.73 -0.82
C ASN A 139 17.10 -15.03 0.02
N GLY A 140 16.01 -15.79 0.06
CA GLY A 140 15.92 -17.04 0.81
C GLY A 140 15.70 -16.85 2.31
N GLU A 141 15.20 -15.72 2.76
CA GLU A 141 14.67 -15.54 4.11
C GLU A 141 13.64 -16.62 4.42
N ALA A 142 13.74 -17.18 5.62
CA ALA A 142 12.67 -18.03 6.16
C ALA A 142 11.44 -17.18 6.48
N GLU A 143 10.26 -17.79 6.39
CA GLU A 143 9.04 -17.16 6.89
C GLU A 143 9.22 -16.77 8.37
N PRO A 144 8.81 -15.55 8.78
CA PRO A 144 8.97 -15.10 10.15
C PRO A 144 8.17 -15.97 11.11
N ALA A 145 8.84 -16.44 12.18
CA ALA A 145 8.21 -17.25 13.21
C ALA A 145 7.49 -16.42 14.28
N SER A 146 7.70 -15.11 14.29
CA SER A 146 7.10 -14.15 15.23
C SER A 146 7.06 -12.75 14.65
N ILE A 147 6.22 -11.88 15.21
CA ILE A 147 6.21 -10.45 14.88
C ILE A 147 7.57 -9.79 15.16
N ARG A 148 8.30 -10.23 16.20
CA ARG A 148 9.64 -9.73 16.49
C ARG A 148 10.67 -10.12 15.42
N ASP A 149 10.55 -11.31 14.84
CA ASP A 149 11.42 -11.71 13.72
C ASP A 149 11.07 -10.94 12.46
N MET A 150 9.79 -10.74 12.21
CA MET A 150 9.30 -9.88 11.11
C MET A 150 9.84 -8.46 11.28
N ALA A 151 9.77 -7.89 12.48
CA ALA A 151 10.26 -6.54 12.78
C ALA A 151 11.77 -6.39 12.55
N LYS A 152 12.59 -7.41 12.88
CA LYS A 152 14.02 -7.40 12.59
C LYS A 152 14.31 -7.36 11.10
N ASN A 153 13.65 -8.23 10.33
CA ASN A 153 13.80 -8.28 8.87
C ASN A 153 13.36 -6.97 8.22
N TYR A 154 12.26 -6.39 8.70
CA TYR A 154 11.74 -5.13 8.15
C TYR A 154 12.61 -3.93 8.57
N ALA A 155 13.18 -3.93 9.76
CA ALA A 155 14.17 -2.92 10.16
C ALA A 155 15.41 -2.98 9.25
N ASP A 156 15.87 -4.17 8.84
CA ASP A 156 16.99 -4.30 7.87
C ASP A 156 16.62 -3.70 6.52
N ARG A 157 15.39 -3.94 6.03
CA ARG A 157 14.88 -3.37 4.78
C ARG A 157 14.79 -1.86 4.83
N ILE A 158 14.25 -1.31 5.93
CA ILE A 158 14.13 0.13 6.17
C ILE A 158 15.52 0.79 6.20
N GLN A 159 16.48 0.21 6.92
CA GLN A 159 17.84 0.69 6.95
C GLN A 159 18.58 0.51 5.62
N GLY A 160 18.18 -0.44 4.80
CA GLY A 160 18.67 -0.59 3.43
C GLY A 160 18.26 0.56 2.52
N VAL A 161 17.12 1.21 2.80
CA VAL A 161 16.64 2.40 2.08
C VAL A 161 17.19 3.68 2.67
N ASP A 162 17.09 3.84 3.98
CA ASP A 162 17.62 4.98 4.74
C ASP A 162 18.45 4.45 5.91
N PRO A 163 19.80 4.48 5.83
CA PRO A 163 20.67 3.91 6.85
C PRO A 163 20.65 4.64 8.20
N THR A 164 20.22 5.88 8.24
CA THR A 164 20.42 6.76 9.39
C THR A 164 19.14 7.19 10.10
N GLY A 165 18.03 7.35 9.38
CA GLY A 165 16.83 7.99 9.90
C GLY A 165 17.03 9.50 10.17
N PRO A 166 16.19 10.15 10.98
CA PRO A 166 15.14 9.53 11.81
C PRO A 166 13.98 8.95 10.99
N TYR A 167 13.26 7.98 11.55
CA TYR A 167 12.25 7.23 10.81
C TYR A 167 10.82 7.64 11.16
N ASN A 168 9.99 7.83 10.13
CA ASN A 168 8.54 7.86 10.25
C ASN A 168 7.99 6.46 9.90
N LEU A 169 7.26 5.87 10.83
CA LEU A 169 6.65 4.55 10.68
C LEU A 169 5.13 4.67 10.76
N LEU A 170 4.43 4.03 9.85
CA LEU A 170 2.98 3.95 9.85
C LEU A 170 2.54 2.52 9.62
N GLY A 171 1.53 2.08 10.37
CA GLY A 171 0.91 0.78 10.14
C GLY A 171 -0.58 0.80 10.40
N TRP A 172 -1.35 0.18 9.50
CA TRP A 172 -2.78 -0.04 9.65
C TRP A 172 -3.04 -1.45 10.14
N SER A 173 -3.98 -1.60 11.12
CA SER A 173 -4.38 -2.91 11.63
C SER A 173 -3.17 -3.72 12.13
N PHE A 174 -2.97 -4.95 11.65
CA PHE A 174 -1.79 -5.77 11.92
C PHE A 174 -0.47 -5.02 11.67
N GLY A 175 -0.41 -4.23 10.60
CA GLY A 175 0.76 -3.42 10.27
C GLY A 175 1.17 -2.45 11.37
N GLY A 176 0.22 -1.95 12.17
CA GLY A 176 0.51 -1.11 13.33
C GLY A 176 1.20 -1.87 14.45
N VAL A 177 0.82 -3.12 14.69
CA VAL A 177 1.49 -3.99 15.68
C VAL A 177 2.93 -4.28 15.26
N VAL A 178 3.14 -4.55 13.97
CA VAL A 178 4.50 -4.77 13.42
C VAL A 178 5.31 -3.47 13.44
N ALA A 179 4.71 -2.32 13.09
CA ALA A 179 5.39 -1.01 13.11
C ALA A 179 5.87 -0.64 14.52
N HIS A 180 5.09 -0.98 15.55
CA HIS A 180 5.48 -0.80 16.95
C HIS A 180 6.75 -1.61 17.30
N GLU A 181 6.82 -2.89 16.94
CA GLU A 181 8.01 -3.73 17.17
C GLU A 181 9.20 -3.29 16.30
N ILE A 182 8.97 -2.79 15.08
CA ILE A 182 10.03 -2.19 14.26
C ILE A 182 10.61 -0.95 14.95
N ALA A 183 9.75 -0.09 15.52
CA ALA A 183 10.20 1.09 16.24
C ALA A 183 11.10 0.73 17.42
N ILE A 184 10.73 -0.31 18.19
CA ILE A 184 11.54 -0.85 19.30
C ILE A 184 12.88 -1.39 18.77
N GLU A 185 12.85 -2.18 17.71
CA GLU A 185 14.07 -2.78 17.14
C GLU A 185 15.01 -1.70 16.60
N LEU A 186 14.51 -0.67 15.91
CA LEU A 186 15.32 0.45 15.44
C LEU A 186 15.90 1.25 16.59
N GLN A 187 15.14 1.49 17.68
CA GLN A 187 15.69 2.11 18.90
C GLN A 187 16.78 1.23 19.55
N ARG A 188 16.62 -0.08 19.57
CA ARG A 188 17.63 -1.02 20.06
C ARG A 188 18.92 -0.95 19.23
N ARG A 189 18.83 -0.63 17.95
CA ARG A 189 19.96 -0.38 17.05
C ARG A 189 20.57 1.01 17.19
N GLY A 190 20.03 1.87 18.07
CA GLY A 190 20.50 3.23 18.32
C GLY A 190 19.93 4.27 17.33
N CYS A 191 18.89 3.92 16.59
CA CYS A 191 18.23 4.82 15.66
C CYS A 191 17.13 5.65 16.35
N SER A 192 16.85 6.83 15.79
CA SER A 192 15.76 7.70 16.25
C SER A 192 14.48 7.44 15.46
N ILE A 193 13.36 7.39 16.17
CA ILE A 193 12.02 7.37 15.57
C ILE A 193 11.47 8.79 15.64
N ALA A 194 11.17 9.37 14.48
CA ALA A 194 10.55 10.69 14.39
C ALA A 194 9.05 10.59 14.71
N ARG A 195 8.37 9.64 14.08
CA ARG A 195 6.94 9.37 14.33
C ARG A 195 6.64 7.87 14.27
N LEU A 196 5.78 7.43 15.18
CA LEU A 196 5.11 6.14 15.12
C LEU A 196 3.60 6.39 15.03
N ILE A 197 2.99 5.99 13.92
CA ILE A 197 1.60 6.29 13.60
C ILE A 197 0.85 4.96 13.43
N LEU A 198 -0.22 4.80 14.18
CA LEU A 198 -1.05 3.60 14.20
C LEU A 198 -2.43 3.94 13.65
N LEU A 199 -2.80 3.34 12.52
CA LEU A 199 -4.13 3.47 11.96
C LEU A 199 -4.99 2.29 12.41
N ASP A 200 -5.89 2.54 13.32
CA ASP A 200 -6.83 1.58 13.90
C ASP A 200 -6.22 0.20 14.22
N ALA A 201 -5.04 0.24 14.83
CA ALA A 201 -4.29 -0.94 15.25
C ALA A 201 -4.61 -1.29 16.70
N LEU A 202 -5.16 -2.48 16.90
CA LEU A 202 -5.47 -3.03 18.23
C LEU A 202 -4.54 -4.20 18.55
N LEU A 203 -4.16 -4.33 19.83
CA LEU A 203 -3.36 -5.47 20.31
C LEU A 203 -4.21 -6.73 20.55
N THR A 204 -5.50 -6.55 20.72
CA THR A 204 -6.43 -7.68 20.91
C THR A 204 -7.02 -8.05 19.55
N VAL A 205 -6.57 -9.16 19.00
CA VAL A 205 -7.28 -9.81 17.90
C VAL A 205 -8.55 -10.44 18.48
N PRO A 206 -9.74 -10.06 18.01
CA PRO A 206 -10.96 -10.71 18.48
C PRO A 206 -10.83 -12.23 18.32
N ASN A 207 -11.31 -12.97 19.34
CA ASN A 207 -11.43 -14.43 19.27
C ASN A 207 -12.58 -14.83 18.31
N SER A 208 -12.62 -14.25 17.11
CA SER A 208 -13.47 -14.76 16.07
C SER A 208 -12.92 -16.11 15.63
N ASP A 209 -13.81 -17.09 15.56
CA ASP A 209 -13.54 -18.43 15.05
C ASP A 209 -12.59 -18.37 13.88
N VAL A 210 -11.72 -19.36 13.76
CA VAL A 210 -10.83 -19.57 12.61
C VAL A 210 -11.64 -19.19 11.36
N LEU A 211 -11.30 -18.06 10.72
CA LEU A 211 -12.03 -17.61 9.56
C LEU A 211 -11.96 -18.75 8.54
N ASN A 212 -13.12 -19.24 8.15
CA ASN A 212 -13.22 -20.28 7.14
C ASN A 212 -12.45 -19.81 5.91
N SER A 213 -11.73 -20.70 5.25
CA SER A 213 -10.98 -20.42 4.03
C SER A 213 -11.78 -19.60 3.01
N ASP A 214 -13.09 -19.87 2.90
CA ASP A 214 -13.99 -19.17 1.98
C ASP A 214 -14.18 -17.69 2.37
N VAL A 215 -14.24 -17.38 3.66
CA VAL A 215 -14.34 -15.99 4.17
C VAL A 215 -13.04 -15.22 3.92
N LEU A 216 -11.88 -15.88 4.03
CA LEU A 216 -10.59 -15.24 3.72
C LEU A 216 -10.45 -14.95 2.23
N VAL A 217 -10.91 -15.87 1.37
CA VAL A 217 -10.96 -15.66 -0.09
C VAL A 217 -11.86 -14.49 -0.43
N GLU A 218 -13.07 -14.45 0.13
CA GLU A 218 -14.02 -13.36 -0.06
C GLU A 218 -13.41 -12.01 0.31
N LYS A 219 -12.76 -11.91 1.48
CA LYS A 219 -12.07 -10.68 1.91
C LYS A 219 -10.93 -10.28 0.97
N ALA A 220 -10.13 -11.23 0.50
CA ALA A 220 -9.06 -10.96 -0.45
C ALA A 220 -9.59 -10.43 -1.79
N LEU A 221 -10.70 -10.98 -2.26
CA LEU A 221 -11.40 -10.50 -3.46
C LEU A 221 -11.99 -9.10 -3.25
N GLU A 222 -12.59 -8.84 -2.07
CA GLU A 222 -13.04 -7.51 -1.69
C GLU A 222 -11.92 -6.48 -1.72
N GLU A 223 -10.74 -6.80 -1.16
CA GLU A 223 -9.58 -5.90 -1.21
C GLU A 223 -9.18 -5.57 -2.65
N VAL A 224 -9.16 -6.57 -3.53
CA VAL A 224 -8.85 -6.36 -4.95
C VAL A 224 -9.92 -5.47 -5.61
N LEU A 225 -11.21 -5.72 -5.36
CA LEU A 225 -12.29 -4.89 -5.93
C LEU A 225 -12.24 -3.46 -5.40
N ARG A 226 -12.04 -3.27 -4.10
CA ARG A 226 -11.86 -1.92 -3.50
C ARG A 226 -10.66 -1.19 -4.08
N PHE A 227 -9.54 -1.88 -4.23
CA PHE A 227 -8.36 -1.34 -4.91
C PHE A 227 -8.69 -0.93 -6.35
N CYS A 228 -9.51 -1.71 -7.04
CA CYS A 228 -10.01 -1.42 -8.38
C CYS A 228 -11.14 -0.37 -8.41
N ARG A 229 -11.56 0.17 -7.25
CA ARG A 229 -12.72 1.09 -7.10
C ARG A 229 -13.99 0.51 -7.74
N ILE A 230 -14.23 -0.76 -7.50
CA ILE A 230 -15.44 -1.48 -7.89
C ILE A 230 -16.28 -1.63 -6.63
N ASP A 231 -17.57 -1.31 -6.73
CA ASP A 231 -18.50 -1.48 -5.64
C ASP A 231 -18.65 -2.97 -5.33
N ILE A 232 -18.59 -3.30 -4.03
CA ILE A 232 -18.72 -4.67 -3.57
C ILE A 232 -20.22 -5.02 -3.63
N PRO A 233 -20.60 -6.13 -4.28
CA PRO A 233 -21.99 -6.56 -4.33
C PRO A 233 -22.49 -7.04 -2.95
N ASP A 234 -23.79 -7.00 -2.72
CA ASP A 234 -24.44 -7.51 -1.49
C ASP A 234 -24.45 -9.05 -1.41
N GLU A 235 -24.08 -9.74 -2.48
CA GLU A 235 -24.01 -11.21 -2.54
C GLU A 235 -22.58 -11.70 -2.25
N PRO A 236 -22.43 -12.97 -1.75
CA PRO A 236 -21.11 -13.53 -1.45
C PRO A 236 -20.19 -13.47 -2.66
N LEU A 237 -18.98 -12.92 -2.45
CA LEU A 237 -18.03 -12.69 -3.52
C LEU A 237 -17.28 -13.98 -3.86
N THR A 238 -17.46 -14.46 -5.09
CA THR A 238 -16.74 -15.60 -5.65
C THR A 238 -15.70 -15.16 -6.67
N TYR A 239 -14.77 -16.06 -7.03
CA TYR A 239 -13.79 -15.77 -8.09
C TYR A 239 -14.48 -15.43 -9.42
N GLU A 240 -15.55 -16.15 -9.79
CA GLU A 240 -16.28 -15.94 -11.03
C GLU A 240 -16.96 -14.56 -11.05
N LEU A 241 -17.60 -14.18 -9.95
CA LEU A 241 -18.24 -12.86 -9.84
C LEU A 241 -17.21 -11.72 -9.85
N ALA A 242 -16.11 -11.88 -9.15
CA ALA A 242 -15.03 -10.91 -9.16
C ALA A 242 -14.39 -10.75 -10.55
N GLU A 243 -14.24 -11.86 -11.29
CA GLU A 243 -13.75 -11.85 -12.68
C GLU A 243 -14.70 -11.12 -13.62
N GLU A 244 -16.01 -11.33 -13.46
CA GLU A 244 -17.05 -10.62 -14.22
C GLU A 244 -17.01 -9.12 -13.95
N LEU A 245 -17.00 -8.71 -12.68
CA LEU A 245 -16.95 -7.30 -12.26
C LEU A 245 -15.67 -6.60 -12.72
N LEU A 246 -14.53 -7.27 -12.64
CA LEU A 246 -13.25 -6.77 -13.15
C LEU A 246 -13.27 -6.68 -14.68
N GLY A 247 -13.87 -7.67 -15.35
CA GLY A 247 -14.01 -7.72 -16.81
C GLY A 247 -14.86 -6.56 -17.36
N GLU A 248 -15.93 -6.17 -16.69
CA GLU A 248 -16.76 -4.99 -17.04
C GLU A 248 -15.96 -3.68 -17.02
N ARG A 249 -14.93 -3.59 -16.17
CA ARG A 249 -14.00 -2.46 -16.10
C ARG A 249 -12.81 -2.59 -17.05
N GLY A 250 -12.77 -3.65 -17.87
CA GLY A 250 -11.68 -3.90 -18.82
C GLY A 250 -10.42 -4.46 -18.17
N ILE A 251 -10.51 -4.96 -16.94
CA ILE A 251 -9.43 -5.67 -16.25
C ILE A 251 -9.60 -7.14 -16.59
N VAL A 252 -8.82 -7.64 -17.54
CA VAL A 252 -8.95 -8.99 -18.07
C VAL A 252 -8.04 -9.96 -17.28
N GLU A 253 -8.61 -11.13 -16.91
CA GLU A 253 -7.95 -12.29 -16.30
C GLU A 253 -7.57 -12.21 -14.81
N LEU A 254 -8.58 -12.33 -13.93
CA LEU A 254 -8.36 -12.60 -12.49
C LEU A 254 -7.55 -13.89 -12.26
N ALA A 255 -7.65 -14.87 -13.16
CA ALA A 255 -6.89 -16.12 -13.10
C ALA A 255 -5.36 -15.90 -12.99
N ARG A 256 -4.83 -14.83 -13.56
CA ARG A 256 -3.43 -14.40 -13.44
C ARG A 256 -3.04 -13.94 -12.03
N TYR A 257 -4.01 -13.42 -11.30
CA TYR A 257 -3.82 -12.93 -9.93
C TYR A 257 -4.09 -14.00 -8.87
N LYS A 258 -4.51 -15.20 -9.28
CA LYS A 258 -4.80 -16.28 -8.35
C LYS A 258 -3.62 -16.62 -7.41
N PRO A 259 -2.37 -16.73 -7.85
CA PRO A 259 -1.25 -16.97 -6.94
C PRO A 259 -1.06 -15.84 -5.92
N LEU A 260 -1.32 -14.60 -6.33
CA LEU A 260 -1.28 -13.44 -5.44
C LEU A 260 -2.42 -13.50 -4.42
N LEU A 261 -3.65 -13.78 -4.86
CA LEU A 261 -4.81 -13.94 -3.97
C LEU A 261 -4.59 -15.08 -2.96
N ASP A 262 -4.08 -16.22 -3.42
CA ASP A 262 -3.72 -17.33 -2.54
C ASP A 262 -2.63 -16.93 -1.54
N SER A 263 -1.73 -16.04 -1.91
CA SER A 263 -0.71 -15.49 -1.01
C SER A 263 -1.30 -14.53 0.01
N ILE A 264 -2.21 -13.63 -0.40
CA ILE A 264 -2.94 -12.72 0.49
C ILE A 264 -3.69 -13.51 1.57
N VAL A 265 -4.45 -14.53 1.16
CA VAL A 265 -5.23 -15.39 2.08
C VAL A 265 -4.32 -16.09 3.09
N ARG A 266 -3.20 -16.68 2.63
CA ARG A 266 -2.22 -17.32 3.52
C ARG A 266 -1.57 -16.33 4.49
N ASN A 267 -1.24 -15.13 3.99
CA ASN A 267 -0.65 -14.09 4.82
C ASN A 267 -1.61 -13.65 5.90
N ASP A 268 -2.89 -13.42 5.58
CA ASP A 268 -3.91 -13.04 6.55
C ASP A 268 -4.01 -14.06 7.69
N ASP A 269 -4.16 -15.35 7.36
CA ASP A 269 -4.27 -16.41 8.38
C ASP A 269 -3.01 -16.48 9.26
N THR A 270 -1.83 -16.47 8.62
CA THR A 270 -0.55 -16.54 9.33
C THR A 270 -0.32 -15.31 10.21
N ASN A 271 -0.57 -14.13 9.69
CA ASN A 271 -0.34 -12.86 10.39
C ASN A 271 -1.30 -12.67 11.55
N LEU A 272 -2.56 -13.06 11.40
CA LEU A 272 -3.52 -13.05 12.51
C LEU A 272 -3.14 -14.05 13.59
N ALA A 273 -2.62 -15.24 13.22
CA ALA A 273 -2.08 -16.19 14.20
C ALA A 273 -0.88 -15.61 14.95
N LEU A 274 0.07 -15.01 14.25
CA LEU A 274 1.22 -14.34 14.86
C LEU A 274 0.81 -13.19 15.81
N ALA A 275 -0.24 -12.43 15.45
CA ALA A 275 -0.75 -11.36 16.30
C ALA A 275 -1.39 -11.86 17.59
N ARG A 276 -2.09 -13.01 17.56
CA ARG A 276 -2.69 -13.62 18.76
C ARG A 276 -1.66 -14.07 19.76
N ASP A 277 -0.53 -14.60 19.28
CA ASP A 277 0.55 -15.14 20.12
C ASP A 277 1.57 -14.05 20.51
N HIS A 278 1.38 -12.82 20.05
CA HIS A 278 2.34 -11.74 20.26
C HIS A 278 2.18 -11.07 21.61
N GLU A 279 3.28 -10.98 22.34
CA GLU A 279 3.43 -10.13 23.53
C GLU A 279 4.22 -8.88 23.16
N PRO A 280 3.58 -7.69 23.03
CA PRO A 280 4.26 -6.48 22.61
C PRO A 280 5.34 -6.04 23.59
N GLY A 281 6.44 -5.50 23.03
CA GLY A 281 7.46 -4.83 23.78
C GLY A 281 6.99 -3.47 24.33
N VAL A 282 7.93 -2.68 24.86
CA VAL A 282 7.67 -1.31 25.32
C VAL A 282 8.45 -0.33 24.44
N PHE A 283 7.74 0.49 23.70
CA PHE A 283 8.32 1.56 22.88
C PHE A 283 8.59 2.80 23.75
N ASN A 284 9.77 3.39 23.59
CA ASN A 284 10.17 4.59 24.30
C ASN A 284 9.97 5.85 23.44
N GLY A 285 8.79 6.42 23.49
CA GLY A 285 8.43 7.61 22.70
C GLY A 285 6.93 7.84 22.65
N ASP A 286 6.53 8.88 21.93
CA ASP A 286 5.14 9.26 21.72
C ASP A 286 4.58 8.51 20.51
N VAL A 287 3.27 8.27 20.53
CA VAL A 287 2.54 7.55 19.46
C VAL A 287 1.29 8.32 19.06
N ASP A 288 1.08 8.45 17.76
CA ASP A 288 -0.13 9.00 17.18
C ASP A 288 -1.07 7.86 16.74
N VAL A 289 -2.27 7.78 17.29
CA VAL A 289 -3.26 6.73 17.00
C VAL A 289 -4.47 7.35 16.33
N PHE A 290 -4.78 6.95 15.11
CA PHE A 290 -6.04 7.26 14.43
C PHE A 290 -6.97 6.06 14.60
N ALA A 291 -8.07 6.24 15.33
CA ALA A 291 -8.99 5.19 15.70
C ALA A 291 -10.31 5.31 14.96
N ALA A 292 -10.77 4.25 14.32
CA ALA A 292 -12.10 4.16 13.72
C ALA A 292 -13.18 4.16 14.81
N VAL A 293 -14.26 4.95 14.63
CA VAL A 293 -15.37 5.06 15.60
C VAL A 293 -16.73 4.73 14.97
N GLY A 294 -16.75 4.28 13.71
CA GLY A 294 -17.97 3.96 12.96
C GLY A 294 -18.47 2.51 13.12
N ASP A 295 -17.70 1.64 13.73
CA ASP A 295 -18.14 0.27 13.99
C ASP A 295 -18.94 0.20 15.30
N ASP A 296 -20.22 -0.16 15.19
CA ASP A 296 -21.16 -0.32 16.32
C ASP A 296 -20.80 -1.52 17.21
N ASP A 297 -19.73 -2.27 16.92
CA ASP A 297 -19.36 -3.47 17.64
C ASP A 297 -18.36 -3.21 18.77
N ASP A 298 -18.92 -3.39 19.96
CA ASP A 298 -18.25 -3.72 21.23
C ASP A 298 -17.06 -2.82 21.65
N GLN A 299 -17.40 -1.72 22.33
CA GLN A 299 -16.48 -0.82 23.05
C GLN A 299 -15.58 -1.53 24.10
N SER A 300 -15.28 -2.81 23.95
CA SER A 300 -14.57 -3.60 24.97
C SER A 300 -13.08 -3.26 25.08
N SER A 301 -12.45 -2.61 24.10
CA SER A 301 -11.07 -2.13 24.24
C SER A 301 -10.80 -0.85 23.43
N SER A 302 -10.76 0.27 24.13
CA SER A 302 -10.23 1.52 23.54
C SER A 302 -8.77 1.29 23.08
N PRO A 303 -8.38 1.72 21.85
CA PRO A 303 -6.99 1.66 21.39
C PRO A 303 -6.01 2.25 22.41
N LEU A 304 -6.40 3.36 23.04
CA LEU A 304 -5.62 4.00 24.10
C LEU A 304 -5.34 3.05 25.27
N GLN A 305 -6.32 2.27 25.71
CA GLN A 305 -6.16 1.35 26.84
C GLN A 305 -5.28 0.15 26.48
N SER A 306 -5.40 -0.38 25.26
CA SER A 306 -4.61 -1.51 24.80
C SER A 306 -3.12 -1.14 24.65
N TRP A 307 -2.82 0.05 24.13
CA TRP A 307 -1.45 0.49 23.87
C TRP A 307 -0.74 1.08 25.11
N ARG A 308 -1.47 1.60 26.12
CA ARG A 308 -0.88 2.29 27.27
C ARG A 308 0.21 1.51 28.00
N PRO A 309 0.11 0.18 28.24
CA PRO A 309 1.17 -0.59 28.88
C PRO A 309 2.46 -0.71 28.07
N HIS A 310 2.40 -0.45 26.75
CA HIS A 310 3.47 -0.69 25.79
C HIS A 310 4.12 0.58 25.26
N ILE A 311 3.73 1.74 25.79
CA ILE A 311 4.23 3.07 25.37
C ILE A 311 4.67 3.84 26.62
N THR A 312 5.92 4.37 26.63
CA THR A 312 6.41 5.18 27.75
C THR A 312 6.01 6.65 27.64
N GLY A 313 5.89 7.15 26.40
CA GLY A 313 5.54 8.52 26.08
C GLY A 313 4.04 8.80 26.09
N GLU A 314 3.63 9.87 25.41
CA GLU A 314 2.22 10.24 25.24
C GLU A 314 1.59 9.45 24.09
N ILE A 315 0.29 9.15 24.22
CA ILE A 315 -0.52 8.56 23.16
C ILE A 315 -1.54 9.63 22.74
N HIS A 316 -1.35 10.16 21.56
CA HIS A 316 -2.28 11.09 20.93
C HIS A 316 -3.32 10.30 20.14
N CYS A 317 -4.58 10.33 20.56
CA CYS A 317 -5.63 9.57 19.92
C CYS A 317 -6.58 10.49 19.16
N TYR A 318 -6.80 10.18 17.87
CA TYR A 318 -7.64 10.92 16.93
C TYR A 318 -8.77 10.02 16.46
N ALA A 319 -10.01 10.39 16.77
CA ALA A 319 -11.18 9.66 16.31
C ALA A 319 -11.43 9.95 14.82
N VAL A 320 -11.68 8.91 14.05
CA VAL A 320 -12.04 8.97 12.62
C VAL A 320 -13.41 8.33 12.44
N ASP A 321 -14.38 9.07 11.93
CA ASP A 321 -15.71 8.52 11.61
C ASP A 321 -15.61 7.63 10.37
N SER A 322 -15.22 6.40 10.61
CA SER A 322 -14.93 5.38 9.60
C SER A 322 -15.01 3.98 10.21
N ARG A 323 -15.16 2.98 9.38
CA ARG A 323 -14.97 1.57 9.76
C ARG A 323 -13.51 1.19 9.65
N HIS A 324 -13.11 0.13 10.36
CA HIS A 324 -11.75 -0.42 10.32
C HIS A 324 -11.21 -0.58 8.89
N GLN A 325 -11.99 -1.21 8.03
CA GLN A 325 -11.61 -1.53 6.66
C GLN A 325 -11.60 -0.33 5.72
N GLU A 326 -12.17 0.80 6.13
CA GLU A 326 -12.33 2.00 5.33
C GLU A 326 -11.33 3.11 5.68
N MET A 327 -10.44 2.88 6.64
CA MET A 327 -9.49 3.87 7.14
C MET A 327 -8.63 4.52 6.04
N LEU A 328 -8.34 3.81 4.97
CA LEU A 328 -7.55 4.29 3.82
C LEU A 328 -8.41 4.69 2.62
N ASN A 329 -9.74 4.72 2.75
CA ASN A 329 -10.63 5.22 1.71
C ASN A 329 -10.59 6.75 1.64
N THR A 330 -10.98 7.30 0.49
CA THR A 330 -10.98 8.76 0.25
C THR A 330 -11.79 9.52 1.29
N GLU A 331 -12.97 9.00 1.69
CA GLU A 331 -13.86 9.65 2.66
C GLU A 331 -13.23 9.75 4.05
N SER A 332 -12.54 8.72 4.49
CA SER A 332 -11.81 8.70 5.76
C SER A 332 -10.58 9.61 5.70
N LEU A 333 -9.82 9.54 4.61
CA LEU A 333 -8.62 10.35 4.41
C LEU A 333 -8.91 11.86 4.33
N ILE A 334 -10.07 12.26 3.84
CA ILE A 334 -10.50 13.67 3.89
C ILE A 334 -10.57 14.18 5.34
N GLN A 335 -10.92 13.31 6.30
CA GLN A 335 -11.07 13.72 7.71
C GLN A 335 -9.70 13.90 8.39
N TYR A 336 -8.72 13.04 8.13
CA TYR A 336 -7.46 13.04 8.88
C TYR A 336 -6.19 13.23 8.05
N GLY A 337 -6.26 13.17 6.73
CA GLY A 337 -5.06 13.25 5.87
C GLY A 337 -4.29 14.56 6.04
N GLN A 338 -4.98 15.70 6.23
CA GLN A 338 -4.32 16.98 6.51
C GLN A 338 -3.63 16.98 7.88
N GLN A 339 -4.22 16.35 8.88
CA GLN A 339 -3.62 16.22 10.21
C GLN A 339 -2.39 15.34 10.17
N LEU A 340 -2.46 14.22 9.44
CA LEU A 340 -1.32 13.33 9.20
C LEU A 340 -0.16 14.08 8.53
N LYS A 341 -0.46 14.92 7.53
CA LYS A 341 0.53 15.78 6.88
C LYS A 341 1.23 16.71 7.88
N VAL A 342 0.46 17.42 8.70
CA VAL A 342 1.00 18.33 9.72
C VAL A 342 1.90 17.60 10.72
N LEU A 343 1.52 16.41 11.17
CA LEU A 343 2.34 15.60 12.08
C LEU A 343 3.70 15.25 11.48
N LEU A 344 3.76 14.93 10.19
CA LEU A 344 4.99 14.56 9.49
C LEU A 344 5.88 15.78 9.17
N GLU A 345 5.29 16.97 8.98
CA GLU A 345 6.03 18.21 8.69
C GLU A 345 6.67 18.85 9.95
N LEU A 346 6.04 18.70 11.12
CA LEU A 346 6.52 19.32 12.37
C LEU A 346 7.91 18.86 12.82
N GLU A 347 8.38 17.72 12.37
CA GLU A 347 9.73 17.21 12.70
C GLU A 347 10.81 17.68 11.71
N GLY A 348 10.46 17.97 10.47
CA GLY A 348 11.41 18.54 9.50
C GLY A 348 11.98 19.90 9.93
N ALA A 349 11.23 20.64 10.75
CA ALA A 349 11.62 21.97 11.26
C ALA A 349 12.50 21.93 12.55
N ARG A 350 12.65 20.76 13.20
CA ARG A 350 13.50 20.62 14.41
C ARG A 350 14.92 20.17 14.14
N THR A 351 15.22 19.80 12.89
CA THR A 351 16.53 19.28 12.46
C THR A 351 17.34 20.27 11.62
N GLU A 352 16.86 21.50 11.39
CA GLU A 352 17.63 22.65 10.89
C GLU A 352 18.02 23.57 12.08
#